data_ed75b9d5b4b1c4ef23a26061f9b24a56
#
_entry.id   ed75b9d5b4b1c4ef23a26061f9b24a56
#
_cell.length_a   1.000
_cell.length_b   1.000
_cell.length_c   1.000
_cell.angle_alpha   90.00
_cell.angle_beta   90.00
_cell.angle_gamma   90.00
#
_symmetry.space_group_name_H-M   'P 1'
#
loop_
_entity.id
_entity.type
_entity.pdbx_description
1 polymer ?
#
loop_
_entity_poly.entity_id
_entity_poly.type
_entity_poly.pdbx_seq_one_letter_code
_entity_poly.pdbx_strand_id
1 'polypeptide(L)'
;MHKIILVAAIAALAACSKQAAPTADDANITTENEVAAAPVPAAYPINETSWEFTRDGKAMQESVDASGNYIITSGTEHIDHGTAVMKDGKACFTSAMTKEGEVCWTNPKLDVDASGETVSDKGEKLQLKRVAYIPKTM
;
A
#
# COMPACT_ATOMS: atom_id res chain seq x y z
N MET A 1 -27.45 -24.69 35.08
CA MET A 1 -27.61 -26.17 34.98
C MET A 1 -26.67 -26.67 33.94
N HIS A 2 -25.59 -27.32 34.40
CA HIS A 2 -25.07 -28.64 33.95
C HIS A 2 -24.43 -28.61 32.52
N LYS A 3 -23.24 -29.11 32.27
CA LYS A 3 -22.25 -30.03 32.89
C LYS A 3 -20.96 -29.89 32.12
N ILE A 4 -19.89 -29.66 32.72
CA ILE A 4 -18.64 -30.41 32.92
C ILE A 4 -18.57 -31.75 32.17
N ILE A 5 -17.59 -31.93 31.29
CA ILE A 5 -16.89 -33.21 31.11
C ILE A 5 -15.42 -32.88 30.77
N LEU A 6 -14.58 -33.29 31.70
CA LEU A 6 -13.16 -33.57 31.63
C LEU A 6 -12.92 -34.93 30.95
N VAL A 7 -11.79 -35.12 30.26
CA VAL A 7 -10.94 -36.32 30.20
C VAL A 7 -9.72 -35.93 29.36
N ALA A 8 -8.53 -35.70 29.89
CA ALA A 8 -7.46 -36.61 30.33
C ALA A 8 -6.74 -37.32 29.18
N ALA A 9 -5.50 -36.87 28.95
CA ALA A 9 -4.18 -37.49 29.10
C ALA A 9 -3.85 -38.68 28.17
N ILE A 10 -2.60 -38.68 27.71
CA ILE A 10 -1.54 -39.73 27.74
C ILE A 10 -0.48 -39.32 26.72
N ALA A 11 0.68 -38.93 27.15
CA ALA A 11 1.93 -39.61 27.47
C ALA A 11 2.82 -39.95 26.26
N ALA A 12 3.93 -39.27 26.23
CA ALA A 12 5.33 -39.63 26.05
C ALA A 12 5.69 -40.91 25.24
N LEU A 13 6.66 -40.69 24.34
CA LEU A 13 7.77 -41.62 24.15
C LEU A 13 8.99 -40.88 23.61
N ALA A 14 9.99 -40.81 24.46
CA ALA A 14 11.36 -40.48 24.14
C ALA A 14 12.01 -41.61 23.35
N ALA A 15 12.77 -41.30 22.34
CA ALA A 15 13.78 -42.21 21.83
C ALA A 15 15.04 -41.39 21.53
N CYS A 16 15.97 -41.49 22.46
CA CYS A 16 17.38 -41.21 22.27
C CYS A 16 17.96 -42.22 21.29
N SER A 17 18.71 -41.76 20.32
CA SER A 17 19.72 -42.59 19.67
C SER A 17 20.99 -41.76 19.45
N LYS A 18 22.00 -42.24 20.15
CA LYS A 18 23.41 -41.95 20.21
C LYS A 18 24.08 -41.69 18.85
N GLN A 19 24.74 -40.58 18.75
CA GLN A 19 26.17 -40.34 18.68
C GLN A 19 27.04 -41.29 17.83
N ALA A 20 27.59 -40.77 16.76
CA ALA A 20 28.93 -41.02 16.28
C ALA A 20 29.44 -39.79 15.52
N ALA A 21 30.41 -39.09 16.09
CA ALA A 21 31.43 -38.34 15.39
C ALA A 21 32.67 -39.27 15.31
N PRO A 22 33.72 -39.01 14.51
CA PRO A 22 34.16 -37.76 13.94
C PRO A 22 34.66 -37.89 12.47
N THR A 23 34.93 -36.83 11.79
CA THR A 23 36.23 -36.34 11.34
C THR A 23 36.05 -35.09 10.53
N ALA A 24 36.94 -34.14 10.82
CA ALA A 24 37.11 -32.89 10.11
C ALA A 24 37.49 -33.12 8.65
N ASP A 25 36.89 -32.31 7.78
CA ASP A 25 37.67 -31.48 6.85
C ASP A 25 36.75 -30.51 6.10
N ASP A 26 37.16 -29.25 6.19
CA ASP A 26 37.00 -28.15 5.25
C ASP A 26 35.78 -28.16 4.30
N ALA A 27 34.83 -27.31 4.57
CA ALA A 27 34.33 -26.33 3.61
C ALA A 27 33.29 -25.46 4.31
N ASN A 28 33.73 -24.30 4.67
CA ASN A 28 32.91 -23.14 4.96
C ASN A 28 31.91 -22.93 3.82
N ILE A 29 30.66 -23.36 4.02
CA ILE A 29 29.52 -22.85 3.27
C ILE A 29 28.55 -22.35 4.32
N THR A 30 28.73 -21.11 4.68
CA THR A 30 27.69 -20.29 5.28
C THR A 30 26.56 -20.21 4.27
N THR A 31 25.63 -21.13 4.33
CA THR A 31 24.35 -20.96 3.67
C THR A 31 23.55 -20.01 4.56
N GLU A 32 23.85 -18.75 4.43
CA GLU A 32 22.96 -17.69 4.79
C GLU A 32 21.70 -17.92 3.95
N ASN A 33 20.69 -18.45 4.59
CA ASN A 33 19.38 -18.61 4.00
C ASN A 33 18.77 -17.19 3.94
N GLU A 34 19.31 -16.37 3.05
CA GLU A 34 18.73 -15.12 2.63
C GLU A 34 17.39 -15.50 1.98
N VAL A 35 16.33 -15.45 2.78
CA VAL A 35 14.98 -15.43 2.25
C VAL A 35 14.94 -14.20 1.36
N ALA A 36 15.16 -14.39 0.07
CA ALA A 36 15.00 -13.35 -0.92
C ALA A 36 13.60 -12.80 -0.72
N ALA A 37 13.50 -11.60 -0.14
CA ALA A 37 12.26 -10.88 -0.05
C ALA A 37 11.70 -10.81 -1.47
N ALA A 38 10.48 -11.29 -1.66
CA ALA A 38 9.82 -11.21 -2.95
C ALA A 38 9.94 -9.77 -3.45
N PRO A 39 10.30 -9.53 -4.72
CA PRO A 39 10.45 -8.17 -5.21
C PRO A 39 9.17 -7.40 -4.94
N VAL A 40 9.29 -6.35 -4.12
CA VAL A 40 8.16 -5.44 -3.86
C VAL A 40 7.72 -4.93 -5.22
N PRO A 41 6.46 -5.12 -5.64
CA PRO A 41 6.01 -4.63 -6.93
C PRO A 41 6.35 -3.14 -7.04
N ALA A 42 7.03 -2.75 -8.12
CA ALA A 42 7.36 -1.35 -8.35
C ALA A 42 6.09 -0.51 -8.15
N ALA A 43 6.16 0.49 -7.29
CA ALA A 43 5.03 1.36 -7.03
C ALA A 43 4.55 1.96 -8.36
N TYR A 44 3.25 1.90 -8.61
CA TYR A 44 2.67 2.52 -9.80
C TYR A 44 2.88 4.04 -9.70
N PRO A 45 3.56 4.68 -10.65
CA PRO A 45 3.86 6.09 -10.55
C PRO A 45 2.58 6.92 -10.53
N ILE A 46 2.52 7.90 -9.63
CA ILE A 46 1.40 8.84 -9.55
C ILE A 46 1.65 10.11 -10.37
N ASN A 47 2.92 10.41 -10.68
CA ASN A 47 3.29 11.60 -11.43
C ASN A 47 2.76 11.54 -12.87
N GLU A 48 2.37 12.69 -13.41
CA GLU A 48 1.75 12.83 -14.74
C GLU A 48 0.48 11.97 -14.88
N THR A 49 -0.35 11.98 -13.82
CA THR A 49 -1.65 11.29 -13.82
C THR A 49 -2.78 12.27 -13.53
N SER A 50 -3.97 11.94 -14.02
CA SER A 50 -5.21 12.64 -13.70
C SER A 50 -6.32 11.67 -13.34
N TRP A 51 -7.13 12.08 -12.39
CA TRP A 51 -8.15 11.26 -11.76
C TRP A 51 -9.45 12.04 -11.61
N GLU A 52 -10.55 11.34 -11.77
CA GLU A 52 -11.89 11.85 -11.49
C GLU A 52 -12.51 11.04 -10.36
N PHE A 53 -13.18 11.71 -9.44
CA PHE A 53 -13.90 11.08 -8.33
C PHE A 53 -15.00 11.99 -7.82
N THR A 54 -15.88 11.45 -7.00
CA THR A 54 -16.90 12.23 -6.31
C THR A 54 -16.64 12.21 -4.82
N ARG A 55 -16.62 13.39 -4.19
CA ARG A 55 -16.50 13.56 -2.75
C ARG A 55 -17.56 14.55 -2.28
N ASP A 56 -18.29 14.20 -1.23
CA ASP A 56 -19.38 15.04 -0.68
C ASP A 56 -20.41 15.49 -1.73
N GLY A 57 -20.70 14.61 -2.71
CA GLY A 57 -21.62 14.89 -3.81
C GLY A 57 -21.11 15.81 -4.90
N LYS A 58 -19.84 16.28 -4.81
CA LYS A 58 -19.20 17.10 -5.83
C LYS A 58 -18.29 16.26 -6.71
N ALA A 59 -18.37 16.46 -8.02
CA ALA A 59 -17.41 15.87 -8.97
C ALA A 59 -16.08 16.62 -8.85
N MET A 60 -15.01 15.87 -8.60
CA MET A 60 -13.65 16.35 -8.45
C MET A 60 -12.78 15.87 -9.58
N GLN A 61 -11.79 16.66 -9.96
CA GLN A 61 -10.71 16.28 -10.84
C GLN A 61 -9.38 16.60 -10.17
N GLU A 62 -8.53 15.62 -10.04
CA GLU A 62 -7.17 15.73 -9.52
C GLU A 62 -6.18 15.56 -10.65
N SER A 63 -5.09 16.32 -10.62
CA SER A 63 -3.94 16.12 -11.50
C SER A 63 -2.66 16.26 -10.71
N VAL A 64 -1.73 15.34 -10.94
CA VAL A 64 -0.39 15.35 -10.34
C VAL A 64 0.63 15.59 -11.44
N ASP A 65 1.46 16.61 -11.29
CA ASP A 65 2.49 16.96 -12.28
C ASP A 65 3.75 16.06 -12.18
N ALA A 66 4.69 16.28 -13.10
CA ALA A 66 5.95 15.52 -13.13
C ALA A 66 6.80 15.71 -11.85
N SER A 67 6.62 16.81 -11.13
CA SER A 67 7.33 17.13 -9.89
C SER A 67 6.64 16.60 -8.65
N GLY A 68 5.45 15.99 -8.79
CA GLY A 68 4.64 15.52 -7.68
C GLY A 68 3.79 16.59 -7.02
N ASN A 69 3.59 17.76 -7.64
CA ASN A 69 2.59 18.68 -7.16
C ASN A 69 1.21 18.25 -7.65
N TYR A 70 0.23 18.30 -6.79
CA TYR A 70 -1.15 17.99 -7.16
C TYR A 70 -2.04 19.25 -7.07
N ILE A 71 -3.09 19.24 -7.85
CA ILE A 71 -4.19 20.18 -7.79
C ILE A 71 -5.52 19.45 -7.93
N ILE A 72 -6.49 19.79 -7.08
CA ILE A 72 -7.87 19.29 -7.15
C ILE A 72 -8.79 20.46 -7.50
N THR A 73 -9.67 20.20 -8.46
CA THR A 73 -10.69 21.19 -8.89
C THR A 73 -12.07 20.52 -8.93
N SER A 74 -13.13 21.34 -8.78
CA SER A 74 -14.51 20.96 -9.07
C SER A 74 -15.08 21.94 -10.10
N GLY A 75 -15.17 21.51 -11.36
CA GLY A 75 -15.40 22.43 -12.47
C GLY A 75 -14.27 23.45 -12.55
N THR A 76 -14.60 24.74 -12.39
CA THR A 76 -13.61 25.83 -12.38
C THR A 76 -13.14 26.23 -10.97
N GLU A 77 -13.74 25.65 -9.93
CA GLU A 77 -13.39 25.93 -8.55
C GLU A 77 -12.11 25.18 -8.16
N HIS A 78 -11.13 25.88 -7.61
CA HIS A 78 -9.96 25.30 -6.99
C HIS A 78 -10.32 24.81 -5.59
N ILE A 79 -10.13 23.51 -5.33
CA ILE A 79 -10.52 22.86 -4.08
C ILE A 79 -9.32 22.66 -3.16
N ASP A 80 -8.22 22.11 -3.68
CA ASP A 80 -7.01 21.81 -2.90
C ASP A 80 -5.78 21.74 -3.81
N HIS A 81 -4.60 21.90 -3.21
CA HIS A 81 -3.31 21.65 -3.85
C HIS A 81 -2.25 21.29 -2.82
N GLY A 82 -1.15 20.74 -3.28
CA GLY A 82 -0.04 20.36 -2.42
C GLY A 82 0.94 19.42 -3.11
N THR A 83 1.48 18.47 -2.36
CA THR A 83 2.44 17.49 -2.87
C THR A 83 1.92 16.07 -2.74
N ALA A 84 2.23 15.25 -3.72
CA ALA A 84 1.91 13.83 -3.78
C ALA A 84 3.20 13.02 -3.97
N VAL A 85 3.37 11.97 -3.16
CA VAL A 85 4.52 11.07 -3.24
C VAL A 85 4.07 9.62 -3.10
N MET A 86 4.81 8.70 -3.72
CA MET A 86 4.58 7.27 -3.50
C MET A 86 5.38 6.79 -2.30
N LYS A 87 4.70 6.16 -1.32
CA LYS A 87 5.29 5.53 -0.14
C LYS A 87 4.68 4.15 0.06
N ASP A 88 5.47 3.11 0.12
CA ASP A 88 5.02 1.74 0.37
C ASP A 88 3.83 1.29 -0.52
N GLY A 89 3.86 1.70 -1.79
CA GLY A 89 2.82 1.38 -2.77
C GLY A 89 1.55 2.22 -2.64
N LYS A 90 1.50 3.19 -1.73
CA LYS A 90 0.40 4.13 -1.54
C LYS A 90 0.74 5.49 -2.12
N ALA A 91 -0.28 6.20 -2.58
CA ALA A 91 -0.19 7.60 -2.94
C ALA A 91 -0.46 8.45 -1.70
N CYS A 92 0.53 9.22 -1.26
CA CYS A 92 0.46 10.04 -0.05
C CYS A 92 0.44 11.52 -0.43
N PHE A 93 -0.57 12.22 0.03
CA PHE A 93 -0.86 13.62 -0.29
C PHE A 93 -0.69 14.49 0.94
N THR A 94 0.00 15.61 0.77
CA THR A 94 0.11 16.65 1.80
C THR A 94 -0.46 17.95 1.25
N SER A 95 -1.59 18.38 1.81
CA SER A 95 -2.26 19.63 1.40
C SER A 95 -1.44 20.84 1.84
N ALA A 96 -1.34 21.82 0.96
CA ALA A 96 -0.81 23.14 1.29
C ALA A 96 -1.88 24.08 1.86
N MET A 97 -3.15 23.71 1.73
CA MET A 97 -4.29 24.54 2.17
C MET A 97 -4.79 24.16 3.56
N THR A 98 -4.60 22.90 3.99
CA THR A 98 -5.05 22.41 5.29
C THR A 98 -3.86 22.02 6.18
N LYS A 99 -4.10 21.88 7.48
CA LYS A 99 -3.11 21.43 8.46
C LYS A 99 -3.33 19.97 8.88
N GLU A 100 -4.05 19.21 8.10
CA GLU A 100 -4.41 17.83 8.42
C GLU A 100 -3.24 16.84 8.36
N GLY A 101 -2.11 17.28 7.80
CA GLY A 101 -0.95 16.44 7.59
C GLY A 101 -1.08 15.57 6.34
N GLU A 102 -0.22 14.57 6.25
CA GLU A 102 -0.21 13.64 5.12
C GLU A 102 -1.33 12.62 5.25
N VAL A 103 -2.00 12.33 4.15
CA VAL A 103 -3.01 11.28 4.01
C VAL A 103 -2.59 10.35 2.88
N CYS A 104 -2.48 9.06 3.18
CA CYS A 104 -2.08 8.06 2.19
C CYS A 104 -3.26 7.22 1.72
N TRP A 105 -3.34 6.98 0.42
CA TRP A 105 -4.39 6.22 -0.24
C TRP A 105 -3.81 4.99 -0.92
N THR A 106 -4.55 3.89 -0.97
CA THR A 106 -4.20 2.78 -1.83
C THR A 106 -4.15 3.27 -3.28
N ASN A 107 -3.13 2.89 -4.03
CA ASN A 107 -2.98 3.33 -5.42
C ASN A 107 -3.30 2.17 -6.37
N PRO A 108 -4.56 2.06 -6.85
CA PRO A 108 -4.93 1.01 -7.78
C PRO A 108 -4.24 1.21 -9.12
N LYS A 109 -3.72 0.10 -9.70
CA LYS A 109 -3.18 0.11 -11.06
C LYS A 109 -4.36 0.14 -12.04
N LEU A 110 -4.70 1.31 -12.52
CA LEU A 110 -5.77 1.51 -13.47
C LEU A 110 -5.21 2.03 -14.81
N ASP A 111 -5.68 1.47 -15.89
CA ASP A 111 -5.48 2.05 -17.21
C ASP A 111 -6.34 3.30 -17.38
N VAL A 112 -5.99 4.14 -18.36
CA VAL A 112 -6.82 5.30 -18.71
C VAL A 112 -8.24 4.84 -19.04
N ASP A 113 -9.23 5.55 -18.52
CA ASP A 113 -10.67 5.26 -18.56
C ASP A 113 -11.15 4.11 -17.67
N ALA A 114 -10.26 3.40 -16.99
CA ALA A 114 -10.64 2.41 -15.98
C ALA A 114 -11.01 3.05 -14.64
N SER A 115 -11.87 2.38 -13.89
CA SER A 115 -12.31 2.79 -12.57
C SER A 115 -11.96 1.75 -11.51
N GLY A 116 -11.74 2.20 -10.28
CA GLY A 116 -11.43 1.33 -9.15
C GLY A 116 -11.63 2.03 -7.81
N GLU A 117 -11.69 1.25 -6.74
CA GLU A 117 -11.79 1.77 -5.38
C GLU A 117 -10.40 2.09 -4.83
N THR A 118 -10.31 3.21 -4.10
CA THR A 118 -9.17 3.55 -3.24
C THR A 118 -9.64 3.70 -1.81
N VAL A 119 -8.74 3.44 -0.87
CA VAL A 119 -9.02 3.54 0.57
C VAL A 119 -7.90 4.34 1.22
N SER A 120 -8.25 5.35 2.00
CA SER A 120 -7.28 6.12 2.77
C SER A 120 -6.82 5.38 4.02
N ASP A 121 -5.70 5.81 4.60
CA ASP A 121 -5.21 5.37 5.90
C ASP A 121 -6.15 5.73 7.06
N LYS A 122 -7.08 6.67 6.83
CA LYS A 122 -8.17 7.04 7.74
C LYS A 122 -9.45 6.24 7.53
N GLY A 123 -9.47 5.31 6.56
CA GLY A 123 -10.60 4.44 6.25
C GLY A 123 -11.65 5.05 5.31
N GLU A 124 -11.41 6.22 4.75
CA GLU A 124 -12.27 6.79 3.71
C GLU A 124 -12.14 6.00 2.42
N LYS A 125 -13.26 5.76 1.73
CA LYS A 125 -13.32 5.04 0.46
C LYS A 125 -13.81 5.96 -0.65
N LEU A 126 -13.13 5.93 -1.79
CA LEU A 126 -13.52 6.66 -2.99
C LEU A 126 -13.49 5.74 -4.21
N GLN A 127 -14.40 5.98 -5.13
CA GLN A 127 -14.31 5.43 -6.48
C GLN A 127 -13.54 6.42 -7.34
N LEU A 128 -12.42 5.95 -7.89
CA LEU A 128 -11.60 6.73 -8.80
C LEU A 128 -11.83 6.27 -10.23
N LYS A 129 -11.80 7.19 -11.17
CA LYS A 129 -11.61 6.93 -12.59
C LYS A 129 -10.30 7.57 -13.03
N ARG A 130 -9.40 6.79 -13.62
CA ARG A 130 -8.22 7.35 -14.25
C ARG A 130 -8.61 7.96 -15.59
N VAL A 131 -8.18 9.18 -15.85
CA VAL A 131 -8.37 9.85 -17.15
C VAL A 131 -7.02 10.15 -17.79
N ALA A 132 -7.02 10.53 -19.06
CA ALA A 132 -5.81 11.01 -19.72
C ALA A 132 -5.22 12.18 -18.92
N TYR A 133 -3.89 12.25 -18.85
CA TYR A 133 -3.23 13.30 -18.09
C TYR A 133 -3.61 14.69 -18.59
N ILE A 134 -4.08 15.53 -17.70
CA ILE A 134 -4.48 16.91 -17.94
C ILE A 134 -3.55 17.79 -17.12
N PRO A 135 -2.52 18.39 -17.74
CA PRO A 135 -1.64 19.29 -17.02
C PRO A 135 -2.44 20.50 -16.53
N LYS A 136 -2.31 20.77 -15.23
CA LYS A 136 -2.88 21.97 -14.61
C LYS A 136 -1.76 22.81 -14.02
N THR A 137 -1.83 24.10 -14.22
CA THR A 137 -0.93 25.09 -13.60
C THR A 137 -1.65 25.75 -12.44
N MET A 138 -0.94 25.90 -11.32
CA MET A 138 -1.36 26.73 -10.20
C MET A 138 -1.24 28.20 -10.57
#